data_a2e2686aa894229e8533032107ce66a2
#
_entry.id   a2e2686aa894229e8533032107ce66a2
#
_cell.length_a   1.000
_cell.length_b   1.000
_cell.length_c   1.000
_cell.angle_alpha   90.00
_cell.angle_beta   90.00
_cell.angle_gamma   90.00
#
_symmetry.space_group_name_H-M   'P 1'
#
loop_
_entity.id
_entity.type
_entity.pdbx_description
1 polymer ?
#
loop_
_entity_poly.entity_id
_entity_poly.type
_entity_poly.pdbx_seq_one_letter_code
_entity_poly.pdbx_strand_id
1 'polypeptide(L)'
;MEEDHGVYSDGVQIAVSPFTVALMFTVAPPAQPGTQAPIKVSTVRMSVEHAKVLAIVLRKQIKQYEEQLGQPIALPNQIYQQLGLSKSEDW
;
A
#
# COMPACT_ATOMS: atom_id res chain seq x y z
N MET A 1 22.17 -8.59 17.92
CA MET A 1 20.80 -8.28 17.44
C MET A 1 20.87 -7.98 15.96
N GLU A 2 20.05 -8.64 15.20
CA GLU A 2 19.99 -8.38 13.77
C GLU A 2 19.28 -7.05 13.50
N GLU A 3 19.82 -6.32 12.55
CA GLU A 3 19.14 -5.14 12.09
C GLU A 3 18.00 -5.54 11.16
N ASP A 4 16.87 -4.87 11.29
CA ASP A 4 15.77 -5.02 10.37
C ASP A 4 15.95 -4.05 9.21
N HIS A 5 16.34 -4.58 8.07
CA HIS A 5 16.51 -3.76 6.86
C HIS A 5 15.21 -3.52 6.13
N GLY A 6 14.13 -4.13 6.61
CA GLY A 6 12.84 -3.98 5.99
C GLY A 6 12.69 -4.82 4.73
N VAL A 7 11.51 -4.72 4.16
CA VAL A 7 11.15 -5.46 2.95
C VAL A 7 10.54 -4.46 1.98
N TYR A 8 11.01 -4.49 0.73
CA TYR A 8 10.41 -3.67 -0.30
C TYR A 8 9.19 -4.38 -0.89
N SER A 9 8.13 -3.62 -1.13
CA SER A 9 6.92 -4.11 -1.79
C SER A 9 6.37 -3.00 -2.67
N ASP A 10 5.89 -3.37 -3.84
CA ASP A 10 5.23 -2.44 -4.74
C ASP A 10 3.76 -2.79 -4.97
N GLY A 11 3.24 -3.77 -4.25
CA GLY A 11 1.84 -4.13 -4.33
C GLY A 11 1.33 -4.63 -2.99
N VAL A 12 0.02 -4.54 -2.79
CA VAL A 12 -0.61 -5.04 -1.58
C VAL A 12 -1.98 -5.60 -1.92
N GLN A 13 -2.29 -6.74 -1.31
CA GLN A 13 -3.63 -7.32 -1.33
C GLN A 13 -4.16 -7.29 0.09
N ILE A 14 -5.42 -6.94 0.25
CA ILE A 14 -6.00 -6.77 1.56
C ILE A 14 -7.20 -7.70 1.71
N ALA A 15 -7.19 -8.49 2.77
CA ALA A 15 -8.32 -9.33 3.11
C ALA A 15 -8.88 -8.87 4.45
N VAL A 16 -10.16 -8.51 4.48
CA VAL A 16 -10.81 -8.01 5.69
C VAL A 16 -11.85 -9.03 6.14
N SER A 17 -11.77 -9.40 7.39
CA SER A 17 -12.79 -10.23 8.03
C SER A 17 -13.35 -9.44 9.23
N PRO A 18 -14.39 -9.94 9.93
CA PRO A 18 -14.97 -9.17 11.02
C PRO A 18 -13.99 -8.81 12.14
N PHE A 19 -12.93 -9.58 12.32
CA PHE A 19 -12.02 -9.36 13.45
C PHE A 19 -10.60 -9.07 13.03
N THR A 20 -10.22 -9.37 11.80
CA THR A 20 -8.82 -9.23 11.38
C THR A 20 -8.72 -8.65 9.99
N VAL A 21 -7.58 -8.02 9.76
CA VAL A 21 -7.17 -7.56 8.43
C VAL A 21 -5.83 -8.20 8.13
N ALA A 22 -5.70 -8.77 6.95
CA ALA A 22 -4.42 -9.31 6.47
C ALA A 22 -3.93 -8.43 5.33
N LEU A 23 -2.73 -7.93 5.47
CA LEU A 23 -2.05 -7.16 4.43
C LEU A 23 -1.00 -8.07 3.81
N MET A 24 -1.21 -8.45 2.56
CA MET A 24 -0.28 -9.32 1.84
C MET A 24 0.53 -8.47 0.88
N PHE A 25 1.78 -8.22 1.25
CA PHE A 25 2.66 -7.37 0.45
C PHE A 25 3.32 -8.20 -0.62
N THR A 26 3.38 -7.64 -1.82
CA THR A 26 3.88 -8.35 -2.99
C THR A 26 4.85 -7.48 -3.77
N VAL A 27 5.62 -8.11 -4.62
CA VAL A 27 6.43 -7.41 -5.63
C VAL A 27 6.07 -7.94 -7.00
N ALA A 28 6.19 -7.10 -8.00
CA ALA A 28 5.97 -7.51 -9.38
C ALA A 28 7.04 -8.52 -9.77
N PRO A 29 6.67 -9.61 -10.48
CA PRO A 29 7.68 -10.56 -10.95
C PRO A 29 8.55 -9.93 -12.03
N PRO A 30 9.74 -10.49 -12.29
CA PRO A 30 10.56 -10.03 -13.39
C PRO A 30 9.79 -10.08 -14.69
N ALA A 31 10.06 -9.13 -15.58
CA ALA A 31 9.41 -9.10 -16.89
C ALA A 31 9.81 -10.34 -17.68
N GLN A 32 8.83 -11.18 -18.01
CA GLN A 32 9.03 -12.39 -18.76
C GLN A 32 7.84 -12.63 -19.65
N PRO A 33 8.01 -13.38 -20.74
CA PRO A 33 6.86 -13.77 -21.54
C PRO A 33 5.86 -14.54 -20.69
N GLY A 34 4.60 -14.21 -20.83
CA GLY A 34 3.54 -14.85 -20.08
C GLY A 34 3.18 -14.07 -18.84
N THR A 35 2.02 -14.39 -18.32
CA THR A 35 1.48 -13.71 -17.14
C THR A 35 2.05 -14.35 -15.88
N GLN A 36 2.57 -13.53 -15.00
CA GLN A 36 3.09 -13.97 -13.72
C GLN A 36 2.25 -13.39 -12.59
N ALA A 37 1.96 -14.22 -11.61
CA ALA A 37 1.32 -13.74 -10.39
C ALA A 37 2.31 -12.92 -9.57
N PRO A 38 1.85 -11.90 -8.83
CA PRO A 38 2.73 -11.18 -7.94
C PRO A 38 3.39 -12.10 -6.91
N ILE A 39 4.62 -11.80 -6.58
CA ILE A 39 5.37 -12.60 -5.61
C ILE A 39 5.08 -12.07 -4.21
N LYS A 40 4.58 -12.93 -3.34
CA LYS A 40 4.31 -12.56 -1.96
C LYS A 40 5.62 -12.46 -1.19
N VAL A 41 5.87 -11.33 -0.55
CA VAL A 41 7.09 -11.12 0.22
C VAL A 41 6.82 -11.07 1.70
N SER A 42 5.64 -10.67 2.13
CA SER A 42 5.32 -10.61 3.56
C SER A 42 3.82 -10.55 3.76
N THR A 43 3.36 -11.07 4.88
CA THR A 43 1.96 -10.95 5.30
C THR A 43 1.94 -10.43 6.72
N VAL A 44 1.17 -9.39 6.95
CA VAL A 44 0.97 -8.83 8.29
C VAL A 44 -0.50 -8.91 8.63
N ARG A 45 -0.80 -9.52 9.76
CA ARG A 45 -2.18 -9.62 10.25
C ARG A 45 -2.34 -8.72 11.46
N MET A 46 -3.51 -8.08 11.55
CA MET A 46 -3.78 -7.17 12.64
C MET A 46 -5.27 -7.11 12.91
N SER A 47 -5.66 -6.55 14.04
CA SER A 47 -7.07 -6.32 14.30
C SER A 47 -7.60 -5.25 13.34
N VAL A 48 -8.92 -5.26 13.14
CA VAL A 48 -9.56 -4.25 12.30
C VAL A 48 -9.32 -2.84 12.86
N GLU A 49 -9.39 -2.72 14.18
CA GLU A 49 -9.14 -1.43 14.82
C GLU A 49 -7.72 -0.94 14.58
N HIS A 50 -6.74 -1.83 14.69
CA HIS A 50 -5.36 -1.46 14.44
C HIS A 50 -5.15 -1.06 12.99
N ALA A 51 -5.79 -1.77 12.06
CA ALA A 51 -5.71 -1.43 10.64
C ALA A 51 -6.25 -0.03 10.36
N LYS A 52 -7.34 0.35 11.05
CA LYS A 52 -7.88 1.70 10.90
C LYS A 52 -6.90 2.75 11.42
N VAL A 53 -6.28 2.50 12.56
CA VAL A 53 -5.27 3.40 13.10
C VAL A 53 -4.09 3.52 12.13
N LEU A 54 -3.64 2.40 11.60
CA LEU A 54 -2.54 2.41 10.62
C LEU A 54 -2.89 3.27 9.41
N ALA A 55 -4.10 3.11 8.89
CA ALA A 55 -4.53 3.89 7.72
C ALA A 55 -4.52 5.39 8.01
N ILE A 56 -4.99 5.78 9.18
CA ILE A 56 -5.04 7.18 9.59
C ILE A 56 -3.63 7.74 9.74
N VAL A 57 -2.76 7.01 10.43
CA VAL A 57 -1.39 7.46 10.69
C VAL A 57 -0.62 7.57 9.38
N LEU A 58 -0.75 6.58 8.51
CA LEU A 58 -0.06 6.58 7.22
C LEU A 58 -0.50 7.75 6.37
N ARG A 59 -1.81 7.98 6.29
CA ARG A 59 -2.35 9.11 5.53
C ARG A 59 -1.80 10.43 6.06
N LYS A 60 -1.79 10.59 7.37
CA LYS A 60 -1.32 11.82 8.00
C LYS A 60 0.15 12.09 7.69
N GLN A 61 0.98 11.05 7.77
CA GLN A 61 2.41 11.17 7.49
C GLN A 61 2.67 11.55 6.04
N ILE A 62 1.94 10.93 5.11
CA ILE A 62 2.13 11.22 3.69
C ILE A 62 1.66 12.64 3.37
N LYS A 63 0.54 13.07 3.96
CA LYS A 63 0.08 14.44 3.74
C LYS A 63 1.07 15.47 4.27
N GLN A 64 1.69 15.22 5.41
CA GLN A 64 2.73 16.11 5.93
C GLN A 64 3.91 16.18 4.97
N TYR A 65 4.29 15.05 4.40
CA TYR A 65 5.36 15.02 3.42
C TYR A 65 5.01 15.82 2.16
N GLU A 66 3.76 15.70 1.69
CA GLU A 66 3.30 16.50 0.56
C GLU A 66 3.36 17.99 0.84
N GLU A 67 3.03 18.38 2.06
CA GLU A 67 3.12 19.79 2.46
C GLU A 67 4.56 20.29 2.42
N GLN A 68 5.50 19.46 2.86
CA GLN A 68 6.93 19.81 2.80
C GLN A 68 7.43 19.94 1.37
N LEU A 69 6.90 19.12 0.47
CA LEU A 69 7.25 19.20 -0.95
C LEU A 69 6.61 20.41 -1.64
N GLY A 70 5.52 20.92 -1.08
CA GLY A 70 4.77 22.00 -1.68
C GLY A 70 3.82 21.56 -2.78
N GLN A 71 3.63 20.27 -2.95
CA GLN A 71 2.72 19.73 -3.97
C GLN A 71 2.32 18.30 -3.61
N PRO A 72 1.15 17.85 -4.08
CA PRO A 72 0.75 16.47 -3.86
C PRO A 72 1.64 15.51 -4.63
N ILE A 73 1.76 14.29 -4.11
CA ILE A 73 2.47 13.22 -4.80
C ILE A 73 1.59 12.78 -5.97
N ALA A 74 2.14 12.88 -7.18
CA ALA A 74 1.41 12.48 -8.38
C ALA A 74 1.44 10.97 -8.54
N LEU A 75 0.28 10.41 -8.88
CA LEU A 75 0.18 8.99 -9.18
C LEU A 75 -0.08 8.81 -10.67
N PRO A 76 0.36 7.69 -11.26
CA PRO A 76 0.01 7.39 -12.64
C PRO A 76 -1.50 7.31 -12.83
N ASN A 77 -2.00 7.72 -13.99
CA ASN A 77 -3.44 7.68 -14.28
C ASN A 77 -4.02 6.28 -14.10
N GLN A 78 -3.25 5.26 -14.44
CA GLN A 78 -3.69 3.89 -14.28
C GLN A 78 -4.07 3.55 -12.85
N ILE A 79 -3.34 4.11 -11.88
CA ILE A 79 -3.60 3.85 -10.48
C ILE A 79 -4.96 4.41 -10.06
N TYR A 80 -5.27 5.63 -10.50
CA TYR A 80 -6.58 6.22 -10.21
C TYR A 80 -7.70 5.36 -10.77
N GLN A 81 -7.54 4.86 -12.00
CA GLN A 81 -8.53 4.01 -12.62
C GLN A 81 -8.70 2.69 -11.89
N GLN A 82 -7.59 2.07 -11.49
CA GLN A 82 -7.63 0.80 -10.79
C GLN A 82 -8.31 0.92 -9.42
N LEU A 83 -8.13 2.06 -8.76
CA LEU A 83 -8.73 2.30 -7.46
C LEU A 83 -10.15 2.85 -7.55
N GLY A 84 -10.60 3.21 -8.76
CA GLY A 84 -11.91 3.81 -8.92
C GLY A 84 -12.00 5.23 -8.38
N LEU A 85 -10.88 5.94 -8.34
CA LEU A 85 -10.81 7.29 -7.80
C LEU A 85 -10.60 8.31 -8.92
N SER A 86 -11.09 9.51 -8.71
CA SER A 86 -10.76 10.63 -9.60
C SER A 86 -9.56 11.38 -9.02
N LYS A 87 -8.84 12.09 -9.90
CA LYS A 87 -7.69 12.87 -9.46
C LYS A 87 -8.05 13.99 -8.50
N SER A 88 -9.29 14.43 -8.54
CA SER A 88 -9.75 15.54 -7.72
C SER A 88 -10.22 15.09 -6.33
N GLU A 89 -10.31 13.78 -6.08
CA GLU A 89 -10.73 13.31 -4.78
C GLU A 89 -9.63 13.51 -3.74
N ASP A 90 -10.04 14.00 -2.59
CA ASP A 90 -9.13 14.12 -1.46
C ASP A 90 -9.12 12.80 -0.71
N TRP A 91 -7.98 12.29 -0.54
CA TRP A 91 -7.82 11.05 0.18
C TRP A 91 -7.53 11.29 1.65
#